data_820d2e125171076f0fa90c2759cd346c
#
_entry.id   820d2e125171076f0fa90c2759cd346c
#
_cell.length_a   1.000
_cell.length_b   1.000
_cell.length_c   1.000
_cell.angle_alpha   90.00
_cell.angle_beta   90.00
_cell.angle_gamma   90.00
#
_symmetry.space_group_name_H-M   'P 1'
#
loop_
_entity.id
_entity.type
_entity.pdbx_description
1 polymer ?
#
loop_
_entity_poly.entity_id
_entity_poly.type
_entity_poly.pdbx_seq_one_letter_code
_entity_poly.pdbx_strand_id
1 'polypeptide(L)'
;MRLYSYAGRGGAERIGILTDQGLLTAGRLAPYLRDPGRTRGLPWRAALDRAGRRDLERAARRARKAGVKPCDPGTRYALPPVGYSHKVIGIGLNYLDHAAEGGREIPKRPLMFAKFGNAVIADGESVVRPPGTRALDLEVELGVVVGRTARRVTPEAAMGHVAGYVVVNDVSARDWQGNPQALAEGEKGDGQWLRAKGSDTFLPIGPVFVTRDEVDPKAGLRLRSWIIRDGEKVQMQGGNTRDMLVDVPHLVSLASQEITLDPGDLIITGTPAGVGVFRHPPLFLRPGDAVRCEIDGIGRVENPVVDWTEDPRRGV
;
A
#
# COMPACT_ATOMS: atom_id res chain seq x y z
N MET A 1 -13.29 -11.05 0.19
CA MET A 1 -12.43 -11.93 -0.64
C MET A 1 -11.02 -11.35 -0.69
N ARG A 2 -9.99 -12.18 -0.56
CA ARG A 2 -8.58 -11.78 -0.70
C ARG A 2 -8.08 -12.19 -2.08
N LEU A 3 -7.75 -11.23 -2.92
CA LEU A 3 -7.24 -11.43 -4.29
C LEU A 3 -5.74 -11.15 -4.33
N TYR A 4 -4.98 -12.01 -4.97
CA TYR A 4 -3.52 -11.90 -5.12
C TYR A 4 -3.16 -11.56 -6.56
N SER A 5 -2.39 -10.48 -6.75
CA SER A 5 -1.91 -10.05 -8.07
C SER A 5 -0.52 -10.61 -8.33
N TYR A 6 -0.31 -11.22 -9.50
CA TYR A 6 0.98 -11.82 -9.85
C TYR A 6 1.20 -11.90 -11.36
N ALA A 7 2.47 -11.97 -11.78
CA ALA A 7 2.84 -12.21 -13.16
C ALA A 7 2.62 -13.68 -13.55
N GLY A 8 1.84 -13.88 -14.60
CA GLY A 8 1.68 -15.16 -15.27
C GLY A 8 2.78 -15.42 -16.31
N ARG A 9 2.63 -16.47 -17.11
CA ARG A 9 3.54 -16.74 -18.23
C ARG A 9 3.56 -15.55 -19.19
N GLY A 10 4.76 -15.15 -19.62
CA GLY A 10 4.94 -13.98 -20.50
C GLY A 10 4.64 -12.64 -19.86
N GLY A 11 4.72 -12.53 -18.53
CA GLY A 11 4.52 -11.26 -17.80
C GLY A 11 3.07 -10.80 -17.68
N ALA A 12 2.10 -11.57 -18.18
CA ALA A 12 0.70 -11.16 -18.15
C ALA A 12 0.15 -11.10 -16.73
N GLU A 13 -0.56 -10.01 -16.39
CA GLU A 13 -1.25 -9.87 -15.10
C GLU A 13 -2.26 -10.98 -14.86
N ARG A 14 -2.19 -11.60 -13.69
CA ARG A 14 -3.10 -12.67 -13.24
C ARG A 14 -3.58 -12.40 -11.83
N ILE A 15 -4.79 -12.85 -11.58
CA ILE A 15 -5.43 -12.81 -10.27
C ILE A 15 -5.60 -14.24 -9.76
N GLY A 16 -5.18 -14.48 -8.52
CA GLY A 16 -5.51 -15.68 -7.76
C GLY A 16 -6.35 -15.33 -6.53
N ILE A 17 -6.87 -16.36 -5.87
CA ILE A 17 -7.58 -16.20 -4.58
C ILE A 17 -6.65 -16.69 -3.48
N LEU A 18 -6.31 -15.79 -2.56
CA LEU A 18 -5.54 -16.11 -1.37
C LEU A 18 -6.48 -16.71 -0.31
N THR A 19 -6.15 -17.90 0.15
CA THR A 19 -6.83 -18.62 1.24
C THR A 19 -5.88 -18.80 2.41
N ASP A 20 -6.38 -19.26 3.54
CA ASP A 20 -5.54 -19.56 4.72
C ASP A 20 -4.55 -20.72 4.48
N GLN A 21 -4.80 -21.53 3.45
CA GLN A 21 -3.94 -22.64 3.02
C GLN A 21 -2.97 -22.27 1.89
N GLY A 22 -3.00 -21.01 1.39
CA GLY A 22 -2.16 -20.50 0.32
C GLY A 22 -2.94 -20.00 -0.90
N LEU A 23 -2.28 -19.90 -2.04
CA LEU A 23 -2.78 -19.26 -3.26
C LEU A 23 -3.41 -20.28 -4.24
N LEU A 24 -4.68 -20.09 -4.54
CA LEU A 24 -5.34 -20.69 -5.70
C LEU A 24 -5.06 -19.82 -6.93
N THR A 25 -4.08 -20.22 -7.74
CA THR A 25 -3.68 -19.47 -8.94
C THR A 25 -4.76 -19.49 -10.03
N ALA A 26 -4.67 -18.58 -11.00
CA ALA A 26 -5.54 -18.54 -12.19
C ALA A 26 -5.67 -19.90 -12.87
N GLY A 27 -4.53 -20.62 -13.08
CA GLY A 27 -4.54 -21.95 -13.69
C GLY A 27 -5.27 -23.01 -12.87
N ARG A 28 -5.19 -22.91 -11.52
CA ARG A 28 -5.93 -23.83 -10.62
C ARG A 28 -7.42 -23.52 -10.55
N LEU A 29 -7.81 -22.27 -10.77
CA LEU A 29 -9.21 -21.85 -10.78
C LEU A 29 -9.89 -22.08 -12.14
N ALA A 30 -9.14 -22.01 -13.25
CA ALA A 30 -9.66 -22.03 -14.61
C ALA A 30 -10.66 -23.17 -14.90
N PRO A 31 -10.43 -24.44 -14.49
CA PRO A 31 -11.38 -25.53 -14.76
C PRO A 31 -12.75 -25.36 -14.06
N TYR A 32 -12.83 -24.49 -13.05
CA TYR A 32 -14.03 -24.30 -12.22
C TYR A 32 -14.75 -22.98 -12.50
N LEU A 33 -14.13 -22.08 -13.29
CA LEU A 33 -14.71 -20.81 -13.72
C LEU A 33 -15.67 -21.01 -14.90
N ARG A 34 -16.73 -20.24 -14.93
CA ARG A 34 -17.58 -20.09 -16.14
C ARG A 34 -16.84 -19.32 -17.23
N ASP A 35 -16.07 -18.30 -16.81
CA ASP A 35 -15.26 -17.46 -17.69
C ASP A 35 -13.81 -17.40 -17.14
N PRO A 36 -12.85 -18.13 -17.75
CA PRO A 36 -11.44 -18.07 -17.33
C PRO A 36 -10.81 -16.68 -17.45
N GLY A 37 -11.39 -15.78 -18.23
CA GLY A 37 -10.97 -14.38 -18.34
C GLY A 37 -11.08 -13.61 -17.03
N ARG A 38 -11.90 -14.07 -16.08
CA ARG A 38 -12.08 -13.46 -14.74
C ARG A 38 -10.82 -13.41 -13.87
N THR A 39 -9.78 -14.15 -14.23
CA THR A 39 -8.47 -14.14 -13.57
C THR A 39 -7.44 -13.25 -14.26
N ARG A 40 -7.85 -12.40 -15.18
CA ARG A 40 -6.98 -11.44 -15.88
C ARG A 40 -7.19 -10.02 -15.37
N GLY A 41 -6.14 -9.20 -15.45
CA GLY A 41 -6.15 -7.78 -15.10
C GLY A 41 -6.12 -7.50 -13.60
N LEU A 42 -6.55 -6.32 -13.22
CA LEU A 42 -6.40 -5.80 -11.86
C LEU A 42 -7.46 -6.35 -10.88
N PRO A 43 -7.06 -6.75 -9.66
CA PRO A 43 -7.96 -7.32 -8.63
C PRO A 43 -9.18 -6.46 -8.30
N TRP A 44 -9.02 -5.15 -8.19
CA TRP A 44 -10.12 -4.26 -7.86
C TRP A 44 -11.22 -4.26 -8.93
N ARG A 45 -10.87 -4.41 -10.22
CA ARG A 45 -11.86 -4.54 -11.31
C ARG A 45 -12.68 -5.82 -11.15
N ALA A 46 -12.01 -6.93 -10.86
CA ALA A 46 -12.70 -8.21 -10.61
C ALA A 46 -13.61 -8.16 -9.38
N ALA A 47 -13.24 -7.39 -8.35
CA ALA A 47 -14.03 -7.20 -7.13
C ALA A 47 -15.33 -6.41 -7.37
N LEU A 48 -15.33 -5.47 -8.32
CA LEU A 48 -16.50 -4.64 -8.64
C LEU A 48 -17.55 -5.36 -9.50
N ASP A 49 -17.11 -6.29 -10.33
CA ASP A 49 -18.01 -7.12 -11.12
C ASP A 49 -18.66 -8.19 -10.23
N ARG A 50 -19.90 -7.93 -9.80
CA ARG A 50 -20.66 -8.86 -8.95
C ARG A 50 -20.80 -10.27 -9.55
N ALA A 51 -20.92 -10.40 -10.87
CA ALA A 51 -21.01 -11.69 -11.54
C ALA A 51 -19.66 -12.40 -11.54
N GLY A 52 -18.58 -11.69 -11.88
CA GLY A 52 -17.22 -12.19 -11.84
C GLY A 52 -16.79 -12.59 -10.43
N ARG A 53 -17.09 -11.76 -9.44
CA ARG A 53 -16.82 -12.08 -8.04
C ARG A 53 -17.51 -13.37 -7.58
N ARG A 54 -18.81 -13.53 -7.85
CA ARG A 54 -19.54 -14.78 -7.56
C ARG A 54 -18.99 -15.99 -8.30
N ASP A 55 -18.47 -15.79 -9.51
CA ASP A 55 -17.84 -16.85 -10.29
C ASP A 55 -16.50 -17.28 -9.65
N LEU A 56 -15.66 -16.33 -9.26
CA LEU A 56 -14.41 -16.59 -8.53
C LEU A 56 -14.66 -17.33 -7.20
N GLU A 57 -15.62 -16.87 -6.40
CA GLU A 57 -15.99 -17.50 -5.13
C GLU A 57 -16.48 -18.95 -5.31
N ARG A 58 -17.34 -19.16 -6.32
CA ARG A 58 -17.82 -20.50 -6.67
C ARG A 58 -16.69 -21.40 -7.14
N ALA A 59 -15.82 -20.88 -8.02
CA ALA A 59 -14.66 -21.62 -8.52
C ALA A 59 -13.73 -22.03 -7.37
N ALA A 60 -13.43 -21.14 -6.44
CA ALA A 60 -12.63 -21.46 -5.26
C ALA A 60 -13.25 -22.57 -4.41
N ARG A 61 -14.57 -22.50 -4.13
CA ARG A 61 -15.28 -23.56 -3.39
C ARG A 61 -15.23 -24.90 -4.12
N ARG A 62 -15.44 -24.92 -5.44
CA ARG A 62 -15.37 -26.16 -6.26
C ARG A 62 -13.95 -26.73 -6.31
N ALA A 63 -12.95 -25.89 -6.52
CA ALA A 63 -11.56 -26.32 -6.52
C ALA A 63 -11.16 -26.95 -5.17
N ARG A 64 -11.53 -26.34 -4.06
CA ARG A 64 -11.32 -26.91 -2.71
C ARG A 64 -12.03 -28.23 -2.53
N LYS A 65 -13.31 -28.36 -2.94
CA LYS A 65 -14.08 -29.61 -2.87
C LYS A 65 -13.46 -30.71 -3.74
N ALA A 66 -12.84 -30.36 -4.85
CA ALA A 66 -12.11 -31.28 -5.74
C ALA A 66 -10.69 -31.61 -5.24
N GLY A 67 -10.28 -31.16 -4.05
CA GLY A 67 -8.97 -31.45 -3.47
C GLY A 67 -7.81 -30.68 -4.11
N VAL A 68 -8.08 -29.59 -4.84
CA VAL A 68 -7.02 -28.75 -5.43
C VAL A 68 -6.21 -28.11 -4.31
N LYS A 69 -4.92 -28.45 -4.23
CA LYS A 69 -4.01 -27.89 -3.23
C LYS A 69 -3.59 -26.48 -3.65
N PRO A 70 -3.70 -25.46 -2.79
CA PRO A 70 -3.09 -24.14 -3.00
C PRO A 70 -1.56 -24.25 -3.11
N CYS A 71 -0.90 -23.22 -3.65
CA CYS A 71 0.57 -23.13 -3.62
C CYS A 71 0.99 -22.00 -2.67
N ASP A 72 2.27 -21.98 -2.31
CA ASP A 72 2.87 -20.86 -1.64
C ASP A 72 2.81 -19.62 -2.56
N PRO A 73 2.22 -18.48 -2.13
CA PRO A 73 2.22 -17.26 -2.90
C PRO A 73 3.64 -16.73 -3.21
N GLY A 74 4.63 -16.95 -2.33
CA GLY A 74 6.03 -16.58 -2.54
C GLY A 74 6.70 -17.25 -3.75
N THR A 75 6.09 -18.29 -4.35
CA THR A 75 6.56 -18.89 -5.60
C THR A 75 6.14 -18.10 -6.85
N ARG A 76 5.49 -16.93 -6.70
CA ARG A 76 4.99 -16.10 -7.78
C ARG A 76 5.62 -14.72 -7.71
N TYR A 77 5.97 -14.17 -8.87
CA TYR A 77 6.37 -12.77 -8.96
C TYR A 77 5.13 -11.90 -8.70
N ALA A 78 5.14 -11.20 -7.58
CA ALA A 78 4.05 -10.33 -7.17
C ALA A 78 3.92 -9.13 -8.11
N LEU A 79 2.68 -8.63 -8.29
CA LEU A 79 2.40 -7.39 -9.00
C LEU A 79 1.55 -6.47 -8.10
N PRO A 80 1.66 -5.15 -8.24
CA PRO A 80 0.77 -4.24 -7.53
C PRO A 80 -0.68 -4.50 -7.93
N PRO A 81 -1.62 -4.62 -6.98
CA PRO A 81 -3.02 -4.89 -7.29
C PRO A 81 -3.77 -3.66 -7.82
N VAL A 82 -3.10 -2.50 -7.81
CA VAL A 82 -3.62 -1.23 -8.28
C VAL A 82 -2.91 -0.75 -9.51
N GLY A 83 -2.86 -0.66 -10.56
CA GLY A 83 -2.06 -0.18 -11.70
C GLY A 83 -1.14 1.00 -11.38
N TYR A 84 -0.34 1.35 -12.36
CA TYR A 84 0.70 2.38 -12.24
C TYR A 84 0.23 3.80 -12.64
N SER A 85 -0.97 3.94 -13.21
CA SER A 85 -1.44 5.17 -13.86
C SER A 85 -2.57 5.89 -13.12
N HIS A 86 -2.81 5.55 -11.86
CA HIS A 86 -3.87 6.14 -11.05
C HIS A 86 -3.34 7.28 -10.17
N LYS A 87 -4.25 8.16 -9.72
CA LYS A 87 -3.92 9.17 -8.70
C LYS A 87 -3.69 8.48 -7.37
N VAL A 88 -2.64 8.89 -6.67
CA VAL A 88 -2.40 8.51 -5.29
C VAL A 88 -2.46 9.75 -4.43
N ILE A 89 -3.41 9.78 -3.51
CA ILE A 89 -3.61 10.88 -2.56
C ILE A 89 -3.15 10.38 -1.19
N GLY A 90 -2.10 11.01 -0.67
CA GLY A 90 -1.58 10.73 0.67
C GLY A 90 -2.20 11.66 1.70
N ILE A 91 -2.42 11.14 2.89
CA ILE A 91 -2.95 11.87 4.04
C ILE A 91 -1.86 11.95 5.11
N GLY A 92 -1.43 13.16 5.44
CA GLY A 92 -0.47 13.40 6.52
C GLY A 92 -1.16 13.65 7.86
N LEU A 93 -0.46 13.28 8.96
CA LEU A 93 -0.86 13.57 10.35
C LEU A 93 -2.26 13.02 10.72
N ASN A 94 -2.60 11.82 10.29
CA ASN A 94 -3.91 11.21 10.54
C ASN A 94 -3.93 10.27 11.76
N TYR A 95 -2.85 10.23 12.54
CA TYR A 95 -2.77 9.49 13.81
C TYR A 95 -2.27 10.42 14.91
N LEU A 96 -2.95 10.39 16.06
CA LEU A 96 -2.64 11.29 17.17
C LEU A 96 -1.22 11.08 17.72
N ASP A 97 -0.82 9.82 17.86
CA ASP A 97 0.50 9.41 18.34
C ASP A 97 1.62 9.88 17.38
N HIS A 98 1.38 9.79 16.06
CA HIS A 98 2.33 10.29 15.06
C HIS A 98 2.45 11.83 15.07
N ALA A 99 1.35 12.55 15.27
CA ALA A 99 1.40 14.01 15.43
C ALA A 99 2.19 14.38 16.71
N ALA A 100 1.95 13.66 17.79
CA ALA A 100 2.60 13.89 19.08
C ALA A 100 4.12 13.61 19.05
N GLU A 101 4.57 12.49 18.40
CA GLU A 101 6.01 12.21 18.28
C GLU A 101 6.78 13.28 17.49
N GLY A 102 6.11 13.91 16.51
CA GLY A 102 6.66 15.00 15.72
C GLY A 102 6.54 16.39 16.37
N GLY A 103 5.91 16.50 17.56
CA GLY A 103 5.64 17.78 18.20
C GLY A 103 4.74 18.69 17.34
N ARG A 104 3.89 18.12 16.49
CA ARG A 104 3.05 18.87 15.56
C ARG A 104 1.62 18.99 16.07
N GLU A 105 1.03 20.16 15.89
CA GLU A 105 -0.39 20.34 16.11
C GLU A 105 -1.20 19.57 15.06
N ILE A 106 -2.34 19.02 15.49
CA ILE A 106 -3.27 18.37 14.58
C ILE A 106 -3.86 19.45 13.66
N PRO A 107 -3.70 19.30 12.32
CA PRO A 107 -4.23 20.28 11.41
C PRO A 107 -5.77 20.27 11.43
N LYS A 108 -6.39 21.46 11.33
CA LYS A 108 -7.87 21.60 11.26
C LYS A 108 -8.50 20.83 10.09
N ARG A 109 -7.73 20.61 9.03
CA ARG A 109 -8.06 19.73 7.90
C ARG A 109 -6.89 18.78 7.65
N PRO A 110 -7.13 17.51 7.34
CA PRO A 110 -6.07 16.59 6.98
C PRO A 110 -5.17 17.14 5.88
N LEU A 111 -3.86 17.03 6.06
CA LEU A 111 -2.89 17.40 5.04
C LEU A 111 -3.02 16.42 3.88
N MET A 112 -3.22 16.89 2.66
CA MET A 112 -3.22 16.06 1.45
C MET A 112 -1.97 16.35 0.63
N PHE A 113 -1.36 15.26 0.09
CA PHE A 113 -0.26 15.34 -0.86
C PHE A 113 -0.44 14.29 -1.96
N ALA A 114 0.36 14.39 -3.01
CA ALA A 114 0.29 13.45 -4.13
C ALA A 114 1.53 12.56 -4.21
N LYS A 115 1.32 11.31 -4.63
CA LYS A 115 2.32 10.43 -5.22
C LYS A 115 1.85 10.05 -6.61
N PHE A 116 2.75 9.56 -7.45
CA PHE A 116 2.45 9.23 -8.85
C PHE A 116 2.71 7.75 -9.14
N GLY A 117 2.25 7.29 -10.29
CA GLY A 117 2.41 5.91 -10.71
C GLY A 117 3.86 5.42 -10.81
N ASN A 118 4.83 6.33 -11.07
CA ASN A 118 6.26 6.01 -11.07
C ASN A 118 6.78 5.55 -9.70
N ALA A 119 6.14 5.99 -8.62
CA ALA A 119 6.52 5.58 -7.27
C ALA A 119 6.10 4.15 -6.94
N VAL A 120 5.11 3.59 -7.64
CA VAL A 120 4.54 2.27 -7.35
C VAL A 120 5.53 1.16 -7.69
N ILE A 121 5.77 0.28 -6.71
CA ILE A 121 6.51 -0.97 -6.88
C ILE A 121 5.78 -2.14 -6.19
N ALA A 122 6.07 -3.36 -6.67
CA ALA A 122 5.52 -4.59 -6.13
C ALA A 122 6.28 -5.08 -4.88
N ASP A 123 5.69 -6.06 -4.20
CA ASP A 123 6.36 -6.86 -3.16
C ASP A 123 7.61 -7.54 -3.76
N GLY A 124 8.75 -7.40 -3.10
CA GLY A 124 10.04 -7.91 -3.53
C GLY A 124 10.84 -7.04 -4.49
N GLU A 125 10.25 -5.98 -5.08
CA GLU A 125 11.00 -5.00 -5.87
C GLU A 125 11.78 -4.04 -4.96
N SER A 126 12.86 -3.43 -5.50
CA SER A 126 13.76 -2.60 -4.69
C SER A 126 13.21 -1.19 -4.46
N VAL A 127 13.22 -0.74 -3.21
CA VAL A 127 13.19 0.69 -2.87
C VAL A 127 14.55 1.27 -3.18
N VAL A 128 14.63 2.21 -4.10
CA VAL A 128 15.88 2.84 -4.51
C VAL A 128 16.10 4.11 -3.71
N ARG A 129 17.24 4.21 -3.00
CA ARG A 129 17.63 5.44 -2.34
C ARG A 129 18.21 6.41 -3.37
N PRO A 130 17.55 7.52 -3.69
CA PRO A 130 18.06 8.49 -4.66
C PRO A 130 19.38 9.16 -4.21
N PRO A 131 20.23 9.63 -5.14
CA PRO A 131 21.37 10.43 -4.78
C PRO A 131 20.92 11.72 -4.10
N GLY A 132 21.61 12.13 -3.04
CA GLY A 132 21.37 13.38 -2.33
C GLY A 132 20.41 13.32 -1.16
N THR A 133 19.70 12.20 -0.92
CA THR A 133 19.03 11.97 0.36
C THR A 133 19.86 11.07 1.28
N ARG A 134 19.91 11.45 2.55
CA ARG A 134 20.51 10.65 3.63
C ARG A 134 19.48 10.19 4.67
N ALA A 135 18.23 10.60 4.51
CA ALA A 135 17.17 10.42 5.50
C ALA A 135 15.95 9.70 4.92
N LEU A 136 16.19 8.55 4.25
CA LEU A 136 15.11 7.71 3.73
C LEU A 136 14.41 6.99 4.88
N ASP A 137 13.06 7.03 4.91
CA ASP A 137 12.25 6.53 5.99
C ASP A 137 11.05 5.74 5.49
N LEU A 138 10.39 4.99 6.38
CA LEU A 138 9.26 4.11 6.09
C LEU A 138 7.99 4.59 6.81
N GLU A 139 6.83 4.30 6.21
CA GLU A 139 5.51 4.58 6.78
C GLU A 139 4.52 3.49 6.38
N VAL A 140 4.15 2.59 7.31
CA VAL A 140 3.09 1.62 7.06
C VAL A 140 1.73 2.30 7.05
N GLU A 141 0.97 2.09 5.96
CA GLU A 141 -0.34 2.71 5.80
C GLU A 141 -1.37 1.75 5.21
N LEU A 142 -2.63 1.98 5.57
CA LEU A 142 -3.76 1.40 4.88
C LEU A 142 -3.97 2.12 3.54
N GLY A 143 -3.95 1.39 2.44
CA GLY A 143 -4.34 1.90 1.14
C GLY A 143 -5.81 1.61 0.85
N VAL A 144 -6.59 2.63 0.54
CA VAL A 144 -8.02 2.56 0.17
C VAL A 144 -8.14 2.69 -1.33
N VAL A 145 -8.61 1.64 -2.00
CA VAL A 145 -8.77 1.62 -3.46
C VAL A 145 -10.16 2.08 -3.85
N VAL A 146 -10.24 3.12 -4.66
CA VAL A 146 -11.50 3.63 -5.20
C VAL A 146 -12.03 2.66 -6.26
N GLY A 147 -13.32 2.36 -6.19
CA GLY A 147 -13.98 1.41 -7.10
C GLY A 147 -15.02 2.03 -8.02
N ARG A 148 -15.53 3.18 -7.65
CA ARG A 148 -16.53 3.94 -8.44
C ARG A 148 -16.18 5.41 -8.35
N THR A 149 -16.36 6.14 -9.43
CA THR A 149 -16.11 7.59 -9.46
C THR A 149 -16.81 8.28 -8.30
N ALA A 150 -16.04 9.00 -7.49
CA ALA A 150 -16.53 9.79 -6.36
C ALA A 150 -16.20 11.26 -6.60
N ARG A 151 -17.24 12.08 -6.60
CA ARG A 151 -17.14 13.54 -6.73
C ARG A 151 -18.13 14.19 -5.78
N ARG A 152 -17.62 14.94 -4.80
CA ARG A 152 -18.42 15.63 -3.77
C ARG A 152 -19.39 14.70 -3.05
N VAL A 153 -18.92 13.49 -2.71
CA VAL A 153 -19.72 12.51 -1.97
C VAL A 153 -19.75 12.84 -0.49
N THR A 154 -20.86 12.53 0.18
CA THR A 154 -20.93 12.65 1.64
C THR A 154 -20.23 11.47 2.32
N PRO A 155 -19.84 11.58 3.62
CA PRO A 155 -19.24 10.46 4.34
C PRO A 155 -20.13 9.20 4.35
N GLU A 156 -21.45 9.35 4.45
CA GLU A 156 -22.41 8.24 4.45
C GLU A 156 -22.43 7.48 3.12
N ALA A 157 -22.23 8.19 2.00
CA ALA A 157 -22.18 7.60 0.67
C ALA A 157 -20.79 7.04 0.30
N ALA A 158 -19.74 7.52 0.96
CA ALA A 158 -18.33 7.32 0.58
C ALA A 158 -17.95 5.84 0.45
N MET A 159 -18.40 4.99 1.40
CA MET A 159 -18.12 3.54 1.34
C MET A 159 -18.73 2.84 0.12
N GLY A 160 -19.74 3.43 -0.52
CA GLY A 160 -20.29 2.97 -1.79
C GLY A 160 -19.29 3.07 -2.96
N HIS A 161 -18.26 3.89 -2.82
CA HIS A 161 -17.22 4.17 -3.81
C HIS A 161 -15.91 3.42 -3.57
N VAL A 162 -15.74 2.76 -2.43
CA VAL A 162 -14.55 1.95 -2.10
C VAL A 162 -14.66 0.55 -2.68
N ALA A 163 -13.62 0.07 -3.37
CA ALA A 163 -13.49 -1.30 -3.84
C ALA A 163 -12.94 -2.23 -2.76
N GLY A 164 -11.93 -1.80 -2.05
CA GLY A 164 -11.23 -2.58 -1.02
C GLY A 164 -9.93 -1.91 -0.57
N TYR A 165 -9.03 -2.73 -0.02
CA TYR A 165 -7.88 -2.28 0.71
C TYR A 165 -6.60 -3.03 0.30
N VAL A 166 -5.46 -2.36 0.48
CA VAL A 166 -4.11 -2.89 0.26
C VAL A 166 -3.19 -2.42 1.39
N VAL A 167 -2.05 -3.09 1.57
CA VAL A 167 -0.95 -2.60 2.42
C VAL A 167 -0.04 -1.75 1.57
N VAL A 168 0.38 -0.60 2.06
CA VAL A 168 1.37 0.26 1.40
C VAL A 168 2.46 0.69 2.36
N ASN A 169 3.60 1.10 1.78
CA ASN A 169 4.67 1.80 2.47
C ASN A 169 4.84 3.18 1.81
N ASP A 170 4.52 4.26 2.52
CA ASP A 170 4.71 5.62 2.05
C ASP A 170 6.16 6.07 2.30
N VAL A 171 7.09 5.54 1.51
CA VAL A 171 8.51 5.87 1.62
C VAL A 171 8.72 7.37 1.48
N SER A 172 9.59 7.92 2.36
CA SER A 172 9.77 9.36 2.52
C SER A 172 11.24 9.73 2.64
N ALA A 173 11.69 10.74 1.89
CA ALA A 173 12.99 11.38 2.09
C ALA A 173 12.80 12.58 3.03
N ARG A 174 13.12 12.40 4.32
CA ARG A 174 12.79 13.36 5.39
C ARG A 174 13.55 14.67 5.27
N ASP A 175 14.79 14.63 4.80
CA ASP A 175 15.60 15.82 4.53
C ASP A 175 14.98 16.66 3.40
N TRP A 176 14.52 16.05 2.32
CA TRP A 176 13.81 16.74 1.24
C TRP A 176 12.41 17.23 1.65
N GLN A 177 11.77 16.51 2.58
CA GLN A 177 10.51 16.94 3.18
C GLN A 177 10.68 18.20 4.06
N GLY A 178 11.91 18.51 4.47
CA GLY A 178 12.25 19.62 5.35
C GLY A 178 12.03 19.33 6.82
N ASN A 179 12.15 18.04 7.22
CA ASN A 179 12.03 17.66 8.62
C ASN A 179 13.31 18.06 9.38
N PRO A 180 13.22 18.89 10.44
CA PRO A 180 14.40 19.38 11.14
C PRO A 180 15.31 18.30 11.73
N GLN A 181 14.73 17.16 12.17
CA GLN A 181 15.51 16.03 12.74
C GLN A 181 16.31 15.27 11.67
N ALA A 182 16.03 15.49 10.39
CA ALA A 182 16.74 14.89 9.27
C ALA A 182 17.82 15.81 8.66
N LEU A 183 17.94 17.04 9.15
CA LEU A 183 18.86 18.07 8.65
C LEU A 183 20.11 18.14 9.52
N ALA A 184 21.24 18.53 8.94
CA ALA A 184 22.43 18.87 9.68
C ALA A 184 22.24 20.23 10.38
N GLU A 185 23.07 20.47 11.42
CA GLU A 185 23.05 21.77 12.12
C GLU A 185 23.25 22.94 11.13
N GLY A 186 22.36 23.92 11.17
CA GLY A 186 22.38 25.08 10.26
C GLY A 186 21.87 24.80 8.83
N GLU A 187 21.55 23.56 8.49
CA GLU A 187 20.95 23.23 7.20
C GLU A 187 19.48 23.65 7.15
N LYS A 188 19.06 24.18 6.00
CA LYS A 188 17.67 24.49 5.72
C LYS A 188 17.11 23.44 4.79
N GLY A 189 16.02 22.79 5.20
CA GLY A 189 15.28 21.87 4.34
C GLY A 189 14.58 22.63 3.22
N ASP A 190 14.43 21.99 2.07
CA ASP A 190 13.80 22.59 0.89
C ASP A 190 12.25 22.50 0.91
N GLY A 191 11.66 21.70 1.81
CA GLY A 191 10.21 21.53 1.95
C GLY A 191 9.53 20.94 0.72
N GLN A 192 10.27 20.25 -0.13
CA GLN A 192 9.83 19.71 -1.42
C GLN A 192 9.08 18.39 -1.26
N TRP A 193 7.84 18.45 -0.82
CA TRP A 193 7.01 17.25 -0.60
C TRP A 193 6.86 16.39 -1.84
N LEU A 194 6.78 17.01 -3.03
CA LEU A 194 6.68 16.28 -4.29
C LEU A 194 7.85 15.30 -4.48
N ARG A 195 9.10 15.77 -4.34
CA ARG A 195 10.28 14.91 -4.48
C ARG A 195 10.46 13.98 -3.27
N ALA A 196 10.12 14.45 -2.08
CA ALA A 196 10.25 13.69 -0.84
C ALA A 196 9.36 12.44 -0.79
N LYS A 197 8.20 12.50 -1.43
CA LYS A 197 7.16 11.46 -1.42
C LYS A 197 6.92 10.82 -2.79
N GLY A 198 7.12 11.57 -3.89
CA GLY A 198 6.79 11.14 -5.25
C GLY A 198 7.96 10.61 -6.08
N SER A 199 9.14 10.44 -5.49
CA SER A 199 10.29 9.84 -6.18
C SER A 199 10.00 8.40 -6.58
N ASP A 200 10.72 7.92 -7.59
CA ASP A 200 10.62 6.55 -8.07
C ASP A 200 10.78 5.53 -6.93
N THR A 201 9.98 4.48 -6.94
CA THR A 201 9.97 3.40 -5.95
C THR A 201 9.44 3.75 -4.55
N PHE A 202 8.97 4.96 -4.33
CA PHE A 202 8.56 5.43 -3.01
C PHE A 202 7.14 5.01 -2.58
N LEU A 203 6.53 4.06 -3.31
CA LEU A 203 5.23 3.50 -2.94
C LEU A 203 5.17 1.97 -3.17
N PRO A 204 5.86 1.19 -2.34
CA PRO A 204 5.64 -0.26 -2.29
C PRO A 204 4.20 -0.60 -1.94
N ILE A 205 3.57 -1.50 -2.73
CA ILE A 205 2.19 -1.96 -2.51
C ILE A 205 2.19 -3.48 -2.41
N GLY A 206 1.58 -4.01 -1.35
CA GLY A 206 1.44 -5.44 -1.14
C GLY A 206 0.56 -6.11 -2.20
N PRO A 207 0.86 -7.36 -2.56
CA PRO A 207 0.22 -8.06 -3.69
C PRO A 207 -1.23 -8.48 -3.40
N VAL A 208 -1.68 -8.32 -2.15
CA VAL A 208 -3.03 -8.73 -1.73
C VAL A 208 -3.97 -7.53 -1.75
N PHE A 209 -5.03 -7.65 -2.54
CA PHE A 209 -6.19 -6.78 -2.49
C PHE A 209 -7.31 -7.47 -1.71
N VAL A 210 -7.83 -6.79 -0.71
CA VAL A 210 -8.92 -7.29 0.13
C VAL A 210 -10.18 -6.49 -0.17
N THR A 211 -11.26 -7.18 -0.54
CA THR A 211 -12.54 -6.50 -0.82
C THR A 211 -13.11 -5.83 0.43
N ARG A 212 -13.77 -4.70 0.28
CA ARG A 212 -14.27 -3.86 1.39
C ARG A 212 -15.17 -4.55 2.41
N ASP A 213 -15.80 -5.66 2.03
CA ASP A 213 -16.70 -6.45 2.88
C ASP A 213 -16.00 -7.55 3.68
N GLU A 214 -14.67 -7.73 3.46
CA GLU A 214 -13.87 -8.73 4.17
C GLU A 214 -13.31 -8.20 5.48
N VAL A 215 -12.99 -6.92 5.54
CA VAL A 215 -12.42 -6.26 6.71
C VAL A 215 -13.11 -4.92 6.96
N ASP A 216 -13.21 -4.54 8.22
CA ASP A 216 -13.71 -3.24 8.65
C ASP A 216 -12.57 -2.44 9.33
N PRO A 217 -12.00 -1.42 8.68
CA PRO A 217 -10.96 -0.59 9.28
C PRO A 217 -11.40 0.10 10.58
N LYS A 218 -12.70 0.39 10.74
CA LYS A 218 -13.23 1.03 11.95
C LYS A 218 -13.26 0.06 13.15
N ALA A 219 -13.43 -1.24 12.91
CA ALA A 219 -13.33 -2.27 13.95
C ALA A 219 -11.89 -2.42 14.49
N GLY A 220 -10.91 -2.00 13.73
CA GLY A 220 -9.50 -1.94 14.10
C GLY A 220 -8.66 -3.05 13.46
N LEU A 221 -7.75 -2.63 12.59
CA LEU A 221 -6.71 -3.47 12.00
C LEU A 221 -5.36 -3.02 12.55
N ARG A 222 -4.53 -3.94 13.04
CA ARG A 222 -3.18 -3.59 13.50
C ARG A 222 -2.27 -3.36 12.31
N LEU A 223 -1.53 -2.23 12.35
CA LEU A 223 -0.46 -1.90 11.42
C LEU A 223 0.88 -2.09 12.12
N ARG A 224 1.84 -2.68 11.43
CA ARG A 224 3.20 -2.89 11.94
C ARG A 224 4.20 -2.71 10.82
N SER A 225 5.37 -2.16 11.16
CA SER A 225 6.49 -2.10 10.23
C SER A 225 7.80 -2.50 10.90
N TRP A 226 8.75 -2.98 10.09
CA TRP A 226 10.06 -3.40 10.53
C TRP A 226 11.13 -3.00 9.53
N ILE A 227 12.31 -2.69 10.04
CA ILE A 227 13.56 -2.73 9.28
C ILE A 227 14.20 -4.08 9.54
N ILE A 228 14.65 -4.74 8.48
CA ILE A 228 15.47 -5.95 8.55
C ILE A 228 16.86 -5.53 8.11
N ARG A 229 17.81 -5.54 9.06
CA ARG A 229 19.18 -5.07 8.89
C ARG A 229 20.16 -6.09 9.42
N ASP A 230 21.11 -6.51 8.59
CA ASP A 230 22.14 -7.49 8.97
C ASP A 230 21.56 -8.80 9.56
N GLY A 231 20.36 -9.21 9.06
CA GLY A 231 19.62 -10.38 9.53
C GLY A 231 18.74 -10.13 10.76
N GLU A 232 18.89 -9.01 11.44
CA GLU A 232 18.06 -8.63 12.58
C GLU A 232 16.78 -7.89 12.15
N LYS A 233 15.69 -8.20 12.83
CA LYS A 233 14.36 -7.59 12.57
C LYS A 233 14.00 -6.62 13.68
N VAL A 234 14.09 -5.31 13.39
CA VAL A 234 13.75 -4.24 14.33
C VAL A 234 12.35 -3.73 14.03
N GLN A 235 11.44 -3.84 14.99
CA GLN A 235 10.10 -3.27 14.85
C GLN A 235 10.18 -1.74 14.94
N MET A 236 9.62 -1.10 13.93
CA MET A 236 9.56 0.36 13.83
C MET A 236 8.22 0.90 14.34
N GLN A 237 7.15 0.55 13.71
CA GLN A 237 5.82 1.07 14.00
C GLN A 237 4.89 -0.03 14.54
N GLY A 238 3.92 0.40 15.34
CA GLY A 238 2.83 -0.43 15.83
C GLY A 238 1.63 0.46 16.13
N GLY A 239 0.55 0.34 15.35
CA GLY A 239 -0.65 1.15 15.48
C GLY A 239 -1.92 0.37 15.13
N ASN A 240 -3.03 1.05 15.12
CA ASN A 240 -4.33 0.48 14.82
C ASN A 240 -5.19 1.45 13.99
N THR A 241 -5.90 0.96 12.97
CA THR A 241 -6.74 1.83 12.11
C THR A 241 -7.87 2.52 12.87
N ARG A 242 -8.27 2.02 14.05
CA ARG A 242 -9.24 2.69 14.93
C ARG A 242 -8.74 4.01 15.51
N ASP A 243 -7.41 4.19 15.53
CA ASP A 243 -6.74 5.36 16.10
C ASP A 243 -6.55 6.49 15.07
N MET A 244 -7.07 6.29 13.84
CA MET A 244 -7.12 7.35 12.84
C MET A 244 -7.99 8.52 13.34
N LEU A 245 -7.49 9.75 13.19
CA LEU A 245 -8.22 10.99 13.50
C LEU A 245 -9.39 11.18 12.54
N VAL A 246 -9.20 10.84 11.27
CA VAL A 246 -10.22 10.91 10.23
C VAL A 246 -10.34 9.51 9.60
N ASP A 247 -11.49 8.89 9.73
CA ASP A 247 -11.75 7.54 9.25
C ASP A 247 -11.93 7.47 7.71
N VAL A 248 -11.91 6.26 7.16
CA VAL A 248 -11.96 6.04 5.70
C VAL A 248 -13.14 6.74 5.01
N PRO A 249 -14.40 6.68 5.50
CA PRO A 249 -15.52 7.39 4.87
C PRO A 249 -15.28 8.90 4.76
N HIS A 250 -14.78 9.52 5.84
CA HIS A 250 -14.51 10.95 5.87
C HIS A 250 -13.31 11.33 4.97
N LEU A 251 -12.26 10.48 4.87
CA LEU A 251 -11.14 10.71 3.95
C LEU A 251 -11.58 10.66 2.48
N VAL A 252 -12.39 9.68 2.10
CA VAL A 252 -12.94 9.59 0.73
C VAL A 252 -13.85 10.78 0.43
N SER A 253 -14.71 11.16 1.37
CA SER A 253 -15.54 12.35 1.25
C SER A 253 -14.68 13.59 1.06
N LEU A 254 -13.74 13.86 1.96
CA LEU A 254 -12.84 15.01 1.92
C LEU A 254 -12.11 15.14 0.58
N ALA A 255 -11.40 14.10 0.17
CA ALA A 255 -10.66 14.11 -1.09
C ALA A 255 -11.57 14.35 -2.30
N SER A 256 -12.80 13.80 -2.29
CA SER A 256 -13.76 13.94 -3.38
C SER A 256 -14.38 15.34 -3.50
N GLN A 257 -14.26 16.19 -2.49
CA GLN A 257 -14.79 17.58 -2.57
C GLN A 257 -14.04 18.41 -3.62
N GLU A 258 -12.73 18.20 -3.71
CA GLU A 258 -11.83 19.01 -4.53
C GLU A 258 -11.27 18.25 -5.72
N ILE A 259 -11.09 16.91 -5.58
CA ILE A 259 -10.49 16.05 -6.60
C ILE A 259 -11.48 14.95 -6.96
N THR A 260 -11.89 14.87 -8.22
CA THR A 260 -12.66 13.70 -8.68
C THR A 260 -11.81 12.44 -8.52
N LEU A 261 -12.29 11.49 -7.74
CA LEU A 261 -11.67 10.18 -7.58
C LEU A 261 -12.22 9.23 -8.62
N ASP A 262 -11.35 8.56 -9.36
CA ASP A 262 -11.72 7.59 -10.39
C ASP A 262 -11.46 6.15 -9.94
N PRO A 263 -12.13 5.17 -10.55
CA PRO A 263 -11.90 3.76 -10.24
C PRO A 263 -10.41 3.38 -10.44
N GLY A 264 -9.79 2.86 -9.40
CA GLY A 264 -8.37 2.53 -9.33
C GLY A 264 -7.50 3.56 -8.63
N ASP A 265 -8.01 4.77 -8.37
CA ASP A 265 -7.29 5.74 -7.52
C ASP A 265 -7.08 5.17 -6.12
N LEU A 266 -6.00 5.59 -5.48
CA LEU A 266 -5.58 5.15 -4.17
C LEU A 266 -5.55 6.32 -3.19
N ILE A 267 -6.16 6.15 -2.02
CA ILE A 267 -5.96 7.02 -0.87
C ILE A 267 -5.11 6.25 0.14
N ILE A 268 -3.96 6.78 0.53
CA ILE A 268 -3.13 6.26 1.60
C ILE A 268 -3.41 7.09 2.85
N THR A 269 -3.73 6.39 3.98
CA THR A 269 -4.55 6.97 5.05
C THR A 269 -3.76 7.62 6.18
N GLY A 270 -2.45 7.73 6.03
CA GLY A 270 -1.56 8.17 7.10
C GLY A 270 -1.00 6.99 7.91
N THR A 271 0.05 7.27 8.64
CA THR A 271 0.87 6.30 9.36
C THR A 271 0.82 6.52 10.88
N PRO A 272 0.89 5.47 11.71
CA PRO A 272 1.03 5.60 13.17
C PRO A 272 2.46 5.99 13.56
N ALA A 273 2.68 6.30 14.84
CA ALA A 273 3.99 6.61 15.41
C ALA A 273 5.03 5.50 15.22
N GLY A 274 6.31 5.88 15.35
CA GLY A 274 7.46 4.99 15.29
C GLY A 274 8.26 5.07 14.00
N VAL A 275 8.03 6.10 13.18
CA VAL A 275 8.86 6.39 12.00
C VAL A 275 10.31 6.68 12.38
N GLY A 276 11.22 6.45 11.45
CA GLY A 276 12.66 6.53 11.71
C GLY A 276 13.15 7.90 12.14
N VAL A 277 12.58 8.96 11.58
CA VAL A 277 13.02 10.35 11.84
C VAL A 277 12.81 10.80 13.28
N PHE A 278 11.80 10.28 13.97
CA PHE A 278 11.49 10.67 15.36
C PHE A 278 12.09 9.73 16.41
N ARG A 279 12.88 8.74 16.00
CA ARG A 279 13.63 7.91 16.93
C ARG A 279 14.83 8.65 17.51
N HIS A 280 15.28 8.22 18.66
CA HIS A 280 16.46 8.78 19.35
C HIS A 280 17.53 7.69 19.60
N PRO A 281 18.62 7.66 18.82
CA PRO A 281 18.91 8.51 17.65
C PRO A 281 17.98 8.17 16.47
N PRO A 282 17.84 9.09 15.47
CA PRO A 282 17.08 8.79 14.24
C PRO A 282 17.59 7.54 13.52
N LEU A 283 16.68 6.73 12.99
CA LEU A 283 17.00 5.47 12.33
C LEU A 283 16.46 5.46 10.91
N PHE A 284 17.30 5.80 9.94
CA PHE A 284 16.98 5.84 8.52
C PHE A 284 17.31 4.55 7.79
N LEU A 285 16.60 4.31 6.69
CA LEU A 285 16.87 3.21 5.77
C LEU A 285 18.19 3.44 5.04
N ARG A 286 18.93 2.36 4.86
CA ARG A 286 20.20 2.36 4.11
C ARG A 286 20.22 1.20 3.10
N PRO A 287 21.01 1.28 2.03
CA PRO A 287 21.24 0.14 1.14
C PRO A 287 21.67 -1.11 1.94
N GLY A 288 21.12 -2.27 1.57
CA GLY A 288 21.29 -3.53 2.30
C GLY A 288 20.19 -3.83 3.31
N ASP A 289 19.37 -2.86 3.71
CA ASP A 289 18.18 -3.13 4.53
C ASP A 289 17.07 -3.78 3.70
N ALA A 290 16.12 -4.42 4.39
CA ALA A 290 14.79 -4.67 3.84
C ALA A 290 13.74 -4.04 4.76
N VAL A 291 12.63 -3.59 4.16
CA VAL A 291 11.50 -2.99 4.88
C VAL A 291 10.29 -3.90 4.76
N ARG A 292 9.66 -4.22 5.87
CA ARG A 292 8.38 -4.93 5.90
C ARG A 292 7.30 -4.06 6.52
N CYS A 293 6.17 -3.94 5.82
CA CYS A 293 4.92 -3.37 6.31
C CYS A 293 3.83 -4.43 6.30
N GLU A 294 3.02 -4.49 7.35
CA GLU A 294 1.98 -5.52 7.52
C GLU A 294 0.73 -4.93 8.15
N ILE A 295 -0.44 -5.35 7.67
CA ILE A 295 -1.74 -5.01 8.26
C ILE A 295 -2.54 -6.29 8.45
N ASP A 296 -3.00 -6.52 9.69
CA ASP A 296 -3.80 -7.69 10.04
C ASP A 296 -5.04 -7.79 9.15
N GLY A 297 -5.35 -9.00 8.67
CA GLY A 297 -6.49 -9.26 7.78
C GLY A 297 -6.27 -8.87 6.31
N ILE A 298 -5.25 -8.08 5.99
CA ILE A 298 -4.93 -7.68 4.61
C ILE A 298 -3.72 -8.48 4.08
N GLY A 299 -2.55 -8.29 4.70
CA GLY A 299 -1.34 -8.94 4.27
C GLY A 299 -0.10 -8.12 4.57
N ARG A 300 0.92 -8.27 3.73
CA ARG A 300 2.21 -7.59 3.89
C ARG A 300 2.79 -7.15 2.56
N VAL A 301 3.75 -6.23 2.64
CA VAL A 301 4.70 -5.88 1.58
C VAL A 301 6.11 -5.87 2.18
N GLU A 302 7.08 -6.42 1.46
CA GLU A 302 8.49 -6.44 1.88
C GLU A 302 9.40 -6.12 0.69
N ASN A 303 10.30 -5.16 0.87
CA ASN A 303 11.12 -4.63 -0.20
C ASN A 303 12.56 -4.44 0.28
N PRO A 304 13.57 -4.90 -0.48
CA PRO A 304 14.95 -4.55 -0.24
C PRO A 304 15.18 -3.07 -0.54
N VAL A 305 16.13 -2.46 0.15
CA VAL A 305 16.60 -1.10 -0.09
C VAL A 305 17.96 -1.16 -0.78
N VAL A 306 18.09 -0.48 -1.91
CA VAL A 306 19.32 -0.44 -2.71
C VAL A 306 19.77 0.99 -2.95
N ASP A 307 21.05 1.17 -3.30
CA ASP A 307 21.55 2.47 -3.75
C ASP A 307 21.08 2.76 -5.19
N TRP A 308 21.00 4.03 -5.56
CA TRP A 308 20.62 4.42 -6.94
C TRP A 308 21.55 3.86 -8.01
N THR A 309 22.81 3.56 -7.68
CA THR A 309 23.75 2.91 -8.57
C THR A 309 23.41 1.47 -8.89
N GLU A 310 22.61 0.84 -8.04
CA GLU A 310 22.14 -0.55 -8.15
C GLU A 310 20.67 -0.63 -8.65
N ASP A 311 20.07 0.51 -9.06
CA ASP A 311 18.69 0.52 -9.58
C ASP A 311 18.59 -0.35 -10.84
N PRO A 312 17.81 -1.42 -10.84
CA PRO A 312 17.64 -2.31 -11.99
C PRO A 312 16.99 -1.61 -13.20
N ARG A 313 16.39 -0.43 -13.00
CA ARG A 313 15.76 0.40 -14.05
C ARG A 313 16.70 1.47 -14.58
N ARG A 314 17.95 1.55 -14.10
CA ARG A 314 18.93 2.54 -14.52
C ARG A 314 19.29 2.35 -15.99
N GLY A 315 19.09 3.41 -16.78
CA GLY A 315 19.42 3.39 -18.22
C GLY A 315 18.26 2.98 -19.13
N VAL A 316 17.03 2.90 -18.59
CA VAL A 316 15.79 2.71 -19.36
C VAL A 316 15.22 4.08 -19.76
#